data_af0236b4c16ddb1661d61270c87a3969
#
_entry.id   af0236b4c16ddb1661d61270c87a3969
#
_cell.length_a   1.000
_cell.length_b   1.000
_cell.length_c   1.000
_cell.angle_alpha   90.00
_cell.angle_beta   90.00
_cell.angle_gamma   90.00
#
_symmetry.space_group_name_H-M   'P 1'
#
loop_
_entity.id
_entity.type
_entity.pdbx_description
1 polymer ?
#
loop_
_entity_poly.entity_id
_entity_poly.type
_entity_poly.pdbx_seq_one_letter_code
_entity_poly.pdbx_strand_id
1 'polypeptide(L)'
;MLRAWQRSGFGKGDSIALEITKTNAECDIVPNLSFDSHHGGEVGEIDEAESKPKAFKPCAARYTDYTPCQHQKRAMTFPRENMIYRERHCPREEEKLKCMIPAPKGYVTPFPWPKSRDYVPFANAPYKSLTVEKAIQNWIQYEGNVFKFPGGGTQFPQGADKYINQIASVIPITNGTVRTALDTGCGVASWGAYLWSRNVIAMSFAPRDNHEAQVQFALERGVPAVIGVLGSIKLPYPSRAFDMAHCSRCLIPWGANNGIYMMEVDRVLRPGGYWVLSGPPINWKVNYKAWQRPKEDLEKEQGKIEEIAKKLCWVKRYKKMEACITPSPEVSGGNLKPFPSRLYAIPPRIASGSVPGVSSETYQDDNKKWKKHVNAYKKTNRLLDSGRYRNIMDMNAGLGSFAAAIHSSKLWVMNVVPTIAETNTLGVIYERGLIGIYHDWCEAFSTYPRTYDLIHAPGLFSLYKDKCNAEDILLEMDRILRPEGAVIFRDEVDVLIKVKKIVGGMRWDTKMVDHEDGPLVPEKVLIAVKQYWVIGENSTST
;
A
#
# COMPACT_ATOMS: atom_id res chain seq x y z
N MET A 1 -1.86 -28.70 -4.14
CA MET A 1 -3.17 -28.64 -3.47
C MET A 1 -3.26 -27.33 -2.72
N LEU A 2 -4.39 -26.67 -2.78
CA LEU A 2 -4.63 -25.39 -2.12
C LEU A 2 -5.25 -25.66 -0.74
N ARG A 3 -4.81 -24.95 0.28
CA ARG A 3 -5.45 -24.93 1.60
C ARG A 3 -5.79 -23.50 1.98
N ALA A 4 -7.00 -23.31 2.44
CA ALA A 4 -7.48 -22.04 2.95
C ALA A 4 -7.95 -22.21 4.40
N TRP A 5 -7.73 -21.19 5.21
CA TRP A 5 -8.21 -21.11 6.59
C TRP A 5 -9.11 -19.88 6.72
N GLN A 6 -10.16 -20.04 7.51
CA GLN A 6 -11.07 -18.95 7.83
C GLN A 6 -10.95 -18.62 9.31
N ARG A 7 -10.81 -17.33 9.63
CA ARG A 7 -10.80 -16.84 11.00
C ARG A 7 -12.19 -16.99 11.63
N SER A 8 -12.30 -17.76 12.69
CA SER A 8 -13.55 -17.98 13.41
C SER A 8 -13.65 -17.05 14.62
N GLY A 9 -14.23 -15.88 14.46
CA GLY A 9 -14.68 -15.04 15.58
C GLY A 9 -13.61 -14.27 16.37
N PHE A 10 -14.09 -13.47 17.31
CA PHE A 10 -13.33 -12.62 18.23
C PHE A 10 -13.00 -13.34 19.55
N GLY A 11 -11.93 -12.97 20.20
CA GLY A 11 -11.79 -13.09 21.64
C GLY A 11 -10.76 -14.08 22.17
N LYS A 12 -10.36 -15.11 21.41
CA LYS A 12 -9.26 -16.01 21.86
C LYS A 12 -7.89 -15.65 21.29
N GLY A 13 -7.85 -14.96 20.15
CA GLY A 13 -6.59 -14.50 19.55
C GLY A 13 -5.84 -13.50 20.44
N ASP A 14 -6.57 -12.61 21.11
CA ASP A 14 -5.97 -11.56 21.94
C ASP A 14 -5.38 -12.14 23.23
N SER A 15 -6.01 -13.15 23.84
CA SER A 15 -5.47 -13.83 25.03
C SER A 15 -4.28 -14.73 24.71
N ILE A 16 -4.26 -15.39 23.54
CA ILE A 16 -3.14 -16.20 23.06
C ILE A 16 -1.99 -15.30 22.62
N ALA A 17 -2.27 -14.15 22.00
CA ALA A 17 -1.28 -13.14 21.68
C ALA A 17 -0.54 -12.67 22.94
N LEU A 18 -1.25 -12.46 24.04
CA LEU A 18 -0.69 -12.07 25.33
C LEU A 18 0.21 -13.17 25.94
N GLU A 19 -0.15 -14.42 25.74
CA GLU A 19 0.59 -15.59 26.26
C GLU A 19 1.88 -15.84 25.44
N ILE A 20 1.83 -15.71 24.13
CA ILE A 20 2.98 -15.83 23.24
C ILE A 20 3.97 -14.67 23.43
N THR A 21 3.49 -13.46 23.71
CA THR A 21 4.34 -12.28 23.96
C THR A 21 5.03 -12.34 25.33
N LYS A 22 4.44 -12.97 26.33
CA LYS A 22 5.04 -13.15 27.65
C LYS A 22 6.25 -14.13 27.65
N THR A 23 6.33 -15.02 26.68
CA THR A 23 7.42 -16.02 26.59
C THR A 23 8.62 -15.53 25.78
N ASN A 24 8.52 -14.40 25.11
CA ASN A 24 9.59 -13.82 24.29
C ASN A 24 10.05 -12.46 24.87
N ALA A 25 10.91 -12.52 25.90
CA ALA A 25 11.45 -11.33 26.58
C ALA A 25 12.39 -10.44 25.71
N GLU A 26 12.61 -10.80 24.44
CA GLU A 26 13.49 -10.05 23.52
C GLU A 26 12.76 -9.44 22.31
N CYS A 27 11.43 -9.56 22.25
CA CYS A 27 10.64 -8.85 21.23
C CYS A 27 10.01 -7.61 21.86
N ASP A 28 10.62 -6.46 21.68
CA ASP A 28 9.97 -5.15 21.89
C ASP A 28 8.81 -4.99 20.90
N ILE A 29 7.70 -5.68 21.18
CA ILE A 29 6.41 -5.36 20.57
C ILE A 29 5.90 -4.15 21.33
N VAL A 30 6.11 -2.97 20.77
CA VAL A 30 5.56 -1.74 21.35
C VAL A 30 4.03 -1.82 21.29
N PRO A 31 3.32 -1.97 22.44
CA PRO A 31 1.87 -2.18 22.45
C PRO A 31 1.08 -0.95 22.01
N ASN A 32 1.69 0.21 22.04
CA ASN A 32 1.14 1.49 21.58
C ASN A 32 2.12 2.12 20.60
N LEU A 33 1.63 2.48 19.42
CA LEU A 33 2.25 3.49 18.58
C LEU A 33 2.02 4.86 19.24
N SER A 34 2.63 5.08 20.41
CA SER A 34 2.90 6.42 20.89
C SER A 34 4.21 6.82 20.22
N PHE A 35 4.11 7.63 19.21
CA PHE A 35 5.26 8.26 18.58
C PHE A 35 5.71 9.39 19.49
N ASP A 36 6.64 9.12 20.41
CA ASP A 36 7.38 10.17 21.04
C ASP A 36 8.20 10.89 19.98
N SER A 37 7.87 12.15 19.80
CA SER A 37 8.46 13.06 18.85
C SER A 37 9.94 13.28 19.15
N HIS A 38 10.80 12.62 18.39
CA HIS A 38 12.22 12.98 18.33
C HIS A 38 12.49 14.01 17.24
N HIS A 39 11.79 15.15 17.26
CA HIS A 39 12.05 16.25 16.34
C HIS A 39 12.13 17.58 17.10
N GLY A 40 13.18 17.74 17.87
CA GLY A 40 13.63 19.03 18.32
C GLY A 40 14.60 19.64 17.31
N GLY A 41 14.07 20.15 16.20
CA GLY A 41 14.79 21.00 15.28
C GLY A 41 14.19 22.39 15.32
N GLU A 42 14.98 23.40 15.65
CA GLU A 42 14.55 24.81 15.66
C GLU A 42 13.94 25.18 14.30
N VAL A 43 12.68 25.64 14.34
CA VAL A 43 11.99 26.22 13.19
C VAL A 43 12.60 27.60 12.95
N GLY A 44 13.50 27.69 11.96
CA GLY A 44 13.98 28.98 11.48
C GLY A 44 12.82 29.80 10.89
N GLU A 45 12.60 31.00 11.40
CA GLU A 45 11.68 32.00 10.87
C GLU A 45 11.97 32.22 9.38
N ILE A 46 10.94 32.13 8.53
CA ILE A 46 11.05 32.41 7.11
C ILE A 46 11.00 33.93 6.93
N ASP A 47 12.13 34.53 6.62
CA ASP A 47 12.26 35.93 6.22
C ASP A 47 11.36 36.22 5.01
N GLU A 48 10.45 37.19 5.14
CA GLU A 48 9.50 37.67 4.12
C GLU A 48 10.12 38.52 3.00
N ALA A 49 11.44 38.46 2.79
CA ALA A 49 12.06 39.16 1.69
C ALA A 49 11.70 38.52 0.34
N GLU A 50 11.37 39.33 -0.67
CA GLU A 50 11.13 38.97 -2.07
C GLU A 50 12.33 38.23 -2.73
N SER A 51 12.66 37.05 -2.22
CA SER A 51 13.70 36.22 -2.80
C SER A 51 13.13 35.37 -3.93
N LYS A 52 13.88 35.24 -5.03
CA LYS A 52 13.60 34.30 -6.12
C LYS A 52 13.29 32.92 -5.54
N PRO A 53 12.36 32.14 -6.12
CA PRO A 53 12.07 30.81 -5.65
C PRO A 53 13.36 29.99 -5.48
N LYS A 54 13.51 29.32 -4.35
CA LYS A 54 14.66 28.45 -4.08
C LYS A 54 14.70 27.35 -5.14
N ALA A 55 15.77 27.27 -5.91
CA ALA A 55 15.95 26.23 -6.91
C ALA A 55 16.47 24.94 -6.26
N PHE A 56 15.81 23.81 -6.55
CA PHE A 56 16.22 22.48 -6.06
C PHE A 56 17.15 21.81 -7.06
N LYS A 57 18.29 21.31 -6.58
CA LYS A 57 19.28 20.63 -7.41
C LYS A 57 18.82 19.21 -7.76
N PRO A 58 19.15 18.69 -8.96
CA PRO A 58 18.99 17.27 -9.26
C PRO A 58 19.89 16.41 -8.36
N CYS A 59 19.36 15.26 -7.90
CA CYS A 59 20.16 14.22 -7.27
C CYS A 59 21.09 13.54 -8.28
N ALA A 60 22.18 12.94 -7.81
CA ALA A 60 23.03 12.12 -8.65
C ALA A 60 22.26 10.93 -9.26
N ALA A 61 22.65 10.50 -10.46
CA ALA A 61 21.96 9.41 -11.19
C ALA A 61 21.84 8.08 -10.40
N ARG A 62 22.76 7.82 -9.46
CA ARG A 62 22.70 6.63 -8.59
C ARG A 62 21.46 6.56 -7.69
N TYR A 63 20.74 7.67 -7.52
CA TYR A 63 19.51 7.75 -6.72
C TYR A 63 18.23 7.57 -7.54
N THR A 64 18.35 7.29 -8.85
CA THR A 64 17.21 7.16 -9.76
C THR A 64 16.15 6.17 -9.27
N ASP A 65 16.55 5.11 -8.59
CA ASP A 65 15.69 4.09 -7.98
C ASP A 65 15.73 4.10 -6.45
N TYR A 66 16.05 5.26 -5.85
CA TYR A 66 16.16 5.42 -4.41
C TYR A 66 14.88 5.00 -3.69
N THR A 67 15.05 4.12 -2.72
CA THR A 67 13.99 3.68 -1.84
C THR A 67 14.44 3.85 -0.39
N PRO A 68 13.72 4.66 0.39
CA PRO A 68 14.07 4.90 1.79
C PRO A 68 13.84 3.65 2.64
N CYS A 69 14.56 3.57 3.75
CA CYS A 69 14.35 2.54 4.75
C CYS A 69 13.34 3.01 5.81
N GLN A 70 12.63 2.08 6.45
CA GLN A 70 11.58 2.39 7.43
C GLN A 70 12.00 2.29 8.89
N HIS A 71 13.09 1.58 9.22
CA HIS A 71 13.50 1.37 10.62
C HIS A 71 15.02 1.34 10.76
N GLN A 72 15.60 2.44 11.17
CA GLN A 72 17.03 2.69 11.14
C GLN A 72 17.89 1.70 11.96
N LYS A 73 17.52 1.42 13.21
CA LYS A 73 18.30 0.52 14.06
C LYS A 73 18.52 -0.85 13.42
N ARG A 74 17.57 -1.29 12.63
CA ARG A 74 17.57 -2.59 11.98
C ARG A 74 18.39 -2.63 10.70
N ALA A 75 18.41 -1.53 9.91
CA ALA A 75 19.28 -1.43 8.74
C ALA A 75 20.75 -1.57 9.10
N MET A 76 21.12 -1.10 10.28
CA MET A 76 22.51 -1.14 10.78
C MET A 76 22.96 -2.54 11.20
N THR A 77 22.04 -3.47 11.44
CA THR A 77 22.35 -4.86 11.83
C THR A 77 22.47 -5.80 10.62
N PHE A 78 22.05 -5.38 9.44
CA PHE A 78 22.14 -6.19 8.22
C PHE A 78 23.53 -6.08 7.58
N PRO A 79 24.16 -7.21 7.19
CA PRO A 79 25.37 -7.20 6.39
C PRO A 79 25.15 -6.41 5.09
N ARG A 80 26.07 -5.49 4.78
CA ARG A 80 25.93 -4.63 3.59
C ARG A 80 25.93 -5.40 2.28
N GLU A 81 26.58 -6.54 2.22
CA GLU A 81 26.58 -7.48 1.10
C GLU A 81 25.19 -8.09 0.81
N ASN A 82 24.31 -8.13 1.82
CA ASN A 82 22.94 -8.60 1.69
C ASN A 82 21.94 -7.46 1.47
N MET A 83 22.40 -6.26 1.14
CA MET A 83 21.53 -5.08 0.93
C MET A 83 20.65 -5.14 -0.32
N ILE A 84 20.77 -6.17 -1.14
CA ILE A 84 19.75 -6.54 -2.13
C ILE A 84 18.37 -6.77 -1.44
N TYR A 85 18.41 -7.23 -0.19
CA TYR A 85 17.26 -7.48 0.68
C TYR A 85 17.00 -6.35 1.66
N ARG A 86 16.97 -5.13 1.20
CA ARG A 86 16.85 -3.94 2.05
C ARG A 86 15.58 -3.95 2.88
N GLU A 87 15.72 -3.96 4.19
CA GLU A 87 14.68 -3.44 5.06
C GLU A 87 14.59 -1.92 4.84
N ARG A 88 13.38 -1.42 4.68
CA ARG A 88 13.15 0.02 4.47
C ARG A 88 13.02 0.69 5.82
N HIS A 89 13.85 1.66 6.08
CA HIS A 89 13.91 2.40 7.33
C HIS A 89 13.89 3.90 7.03
N CYS A 90 13.44 4.68 7.99
CA CYS A 90 13.51 6.13 7.89
C CYS A 90 14.97 6.57 7.89
N PRO A 91 15.41 7.37 6.90
CA PRO A 91 16.76 7.91 6.90
C PRO A 91 16.94 8.92 8.05
N ARG A 92 18.18 9.07 8.54
CA ARG A 92 18.52 10.18 9.43
C ARG A 92 18.39 11.50 8.68
N GLU A 93 18.33 12.60 9.42
CA GLU A 93 18.21 13.94 8.80
C GLU A 93 19.36 14.21 7.80
N GLU A 94 20.57 13.80 8.15
CA GLU A 94 21.75 13.92 7.28
C GLU A 94 21.73 12.96 6.08
N GLU A 95 20.91 11.90 6.13
CA GLU A 95 20.76 10.91 5.06
C GLU A 95 19.58 11.22 4.13
N LYS A 96 18.70 12.14 4.53
CA LYS A 96 17.58 12.59 3.68
C LYS A 96 18.10 13.26 2.42
N LEU A 97 17.52 12.88 1.30
CA LEU A 97 17.84 13.52 0.03
C LEU A 97 17.21 14.93 -0.02
N LYS A 98 18.05 15.94 -0.11
CA LYS A 98 17.65 17.35 -0.27
C LYS A 98 17.75 17.80 -1.75
N CYS A 99 17.39 16.90 -2.66
CA CYS A 99 17.50 17.07 -4.11
C CYS A 99 16.37 16.33 -4.82
N MET A 100 16.07 16.70 -6.06
CA MET A 100 15.05 16.06 -6.89
C MET A 100 15.62 14.83 -7.60
N ILE A 101 14.91 13.71 -7.55
CA ILE A 101 15.34 12.46 -8.17
C ILE A 101 15.01 12.50 -9.66
N PRO A 102 16.03 12.34 -10.55
CA PRO A 102 15.81 12.36 -11.99
C PRO A 102 15.05 11.13 -12.46
N ALA A 103 14.34 11.24 -13.57
CA ALA A 103 13.86 10.09 -14.30
C ALA A 103 15.05 9.31 -14.91
N PRO A 104 14.98 7.98 -15.01
CA PRO A 104 15.99 7.20 -15.72
C PRO A 104 15.94 7.53 -17.20
N LYS A 105 17.10 7.37 -17.89
CA LYS A 105 17.18 7.60 -19.34
C LYS A 105 16.18 6.71 -20.09
N GLY A 106 15.36 7.32 -20.94
CA GLY A 106 14.33 6.61 -21.70
C GLY A 106 13.07 6.30 -20.92
N TYR A 107 12.88 6.89 -19.73
CA TYR A 107 11.63 6.76 -18.97
C TYR A 107 10.42 7.14 -19.84
N VAL A 108 9.36 6.33 -19.75
CA VAL A 108 8.11 6.55 -20.48
C VAL A 108 6.97 6.69 -19.49
N THR A 109 6.25 7.79 -19.58
CA THR A 109 5.02 7.96 -18.78
C THR A 109 3.98 6.94 -19.23
N PRO A 110 3.22 6.31 -18.32
CA PRO A 110 2.21 5.32 -18.71
C PRO A 110 0.92 5.97 -19.26
N PHE A 111 0.94 7.25 -19.57
CA PHE A 111 -0.24 8.02 -19.94
C PHE A 111 -0.47 8.06 -21.45
N PRO A 112 -1.66 7.68 -21.94
CA PRO A 112 -2.78 7.04 -21.23
C PRO A 112 -2.45 5.59 -20.86
N TRP A 113 -2.92 5.14 -19.69
CA TRP A 113 -2.66 3.79 -19.23
C TRP A 113 -3.19 2.72 -20.20
N PRO A 114 -2.40 1.68 -20.53
CA PRO A 114 -2.86 0.56 -21.32
C PRO A 114 -3.98 -0.21 -20.58
N LYS A 115 -4.87 -0.84 -21.32
CA LYS A 115 -5.94 -1.68 -20.73
C LYS A 115 -5.35 -2.86 -19.94
N SER A 116 -4.33 -3.50 -20.50
CA SER A 116 -3.61 -4.61 -19.85
C SER A 116 -2.72 -4.11 -18.72
N ARG A 117 -2.58 -4.94 -17.68
CA ARG A 117 -1.61 -4.76 -16.58
C ARG A 117 -0.35 -5.63 -16.76
N ASP A 118 -0.15 -6.16 -17.96
CA ASP A 118 0.88 -7.15 -18.21
C ASP A 118 2.09 -6.61 -18.99
N TYR A 119 2.11 -5.31 -19.30
CA TYR A 119 3.21 -4.69 -20.03
C TYR A 119 3.73 -3.46 -19.30
N VAL A 120 5.06 -3.39 -19.17
CA VAL A 120 5.75 -2.27 -18.51
C VAL A 120 6.97 -1.88 -19.35
N PRO A 121 7.17 -0.59 -19.68
CA PRO A 121 8.40 -0.13 -20.32
C PRO A 121 9.65 -0.48 -19.51
N PHE A 122 10.66 -1.06 -20.16
CA PHE A 122 11.90 -1.48 -19.50
C PHE A 122 12.57 -0.34 -18.72
N ALA A 123 12.63 0.85 -19.33
CA ALA A 123 13.31 1.99 -18.72
C ALA A 123 12.67 2.45 -17.38
N ASN A 124 11.41 2.06 -17.10
CA ASN A 124 10.74 2.42 -15.87
C ASN A 124 11.15 1.53 -14.68
N ALA A 125 11.55 0.30 -14.96
CA ALA A 125 12.03 -0.66 -13.98
C ALA A 125 13.18 -1.49 -14.58
N PRO A 126 14.40 -0.93 -14.70
CA PRO A 126 15.49 -1.45 -15.54
C PRO A 126 16.20 -2.69 -14.94
N TYR A 127 15.47 -3.59 -14.33
CA TYR A 127 16.00 -4.76 -13.61
C TYR A 127 15.86 -6.04 -14.45
N LYS A 128 16.69 -6.20 -15.48
CA LYS A 128 16.72 -7.40 -16.32
C LYS A 128 17.13 -8.68 -15.58
N SER A 129 17.81 -8.56 -14.44
CA SER A 129 18.25 -9.70 -13.63
C SER A 129 17.12 -10.68 -13.34
N LEU A 130 15.92 -10.18 -13.04
CA LEU A 130 14.76 -11.05 -12.79
C LEU A 130 14.31 -11.86 -14.00
N THR A 131 14.54 -11.40 -15.23
CA THR A 131 14.18 -12.18 -16.44
C THR A 131 15.10 -13.39 -16.61
N VAL A 132 16.35 -13.29 -16.16
CA VAL A 132 17.33 -14.38 -16.17
C VAL A 132 17.13 -15.29 -14.96
N GLU A 133 17.09 -14.71 -13.76
CA GLU A 133 16.93 -15.44 -12.50
C GLU A 133 15.63 -16.26 -12.45
N LYS A 134 14.54 -15.71 -13.00
CA LYS A 134 13.20 -16.28 -12.98
C LYS A 134 12.71 -16.79 -14.33
N ALA A 135 13.63 -17.02 -15.28
CA ALA A 135 13.29 -17.52 -16.62
C ALA A 135 12.51 -18.82 -16.60
N ILE A 136 12.98 -19.82 -15.83
CA ILE A 136 12.33 -21.13 -15.68
C ILE A 136 10.95 -20.99 -15.02
N GLN A 137 10.79 -20.00 -14.15
CA GLN A 137 9.56 -19.76 -13.42
C GLN A 137 8.56 -18.93 -14.22
N ASN A 138 8.97 -18.35 -15.34
CA ASN A 138 8.14 -17.54 -16.23
C ASN A 138 7.42 -16.39 -15.51
N TRP A 139 8.12 -15.71 -14.60
CA TRP A 139 7.57 -14.57 -13.88
C TRP A 139 7.44 -13.35 -14.78
N ILE A 140 8.49 -13.10 -15.56
CA ILE A 140 8.68 -11.91 -16.37
C ILE A 140 9.51 -12.27 -17.59
N GLN A 141 9.12 -11.72 -18.73
CA GLN A 141 9.85 -11.83 -20.00
C GLN A 141 10.26 -10.43 -20.44
N TYR A 142 11.38 -10.36 -21.16
CA TYR A 142 11.86 -9.12 -21.77
C TYR A 142 11.70 -9.21 -23.28
N GLU A 143 10.90 -8.31 -23.87
CA GLU A 143 10.63 -8.24 -25.30
C GLU A 143 10.91 -6.81 -25.80
N GLY A 144 12.02 -6.61 -26.55
CA GLY A 144 12.39 -5.29 -27.05
C GLY A 144 12.60 -4.29 -25.92
N ASN A 145 11.73 -3.30 -25.80
CA ASN A 145 11.80 -2.24 -24.78
C ASN A 145 10.79 -2.40 -23.64
N VAL A 146 10.15 -3.56 -23.53
CA VAL A 146 9.13 -3.79 -22.52
C VAL A 146 9.35 -5.07 -21.74
N PHE A 147 8.92 -5.07 -20.50
CA PHE A 147 8.65 -6.28 -19.74
C PHE A 147 7.24 -6.75 -19.99
N LYS A 148 7.09 -8.07 -20.15
CA LYS A 148 5.83 -8.77 -20.25
C LYS A 148 5.66 -9.71 -19.06
N PHE A 149 4.48 -9.65 -18.44
CA PHE A 149 4.11 -10.49 -17.30
C PHE A 149 3.11 -11.54 -17.76
N PRO A 150 3.51 -12.79 -18.00
CA PRO A 150 2.62 -13.82 -18.53
C PRO A 150 1.56 -14.31 -17.53
N GLY A 151 1.58 -13.81 -16.29
CA GLY A 151 0.61 -14.18 -15.26
C GLY A 151 0.72 -15.62 -14.76
N GLY A 152 1.85 -16.27 -15.00
CA GLY A 152 2.08 -17.68 -14.68
C GLY A 152 3.36 -17.92 -13.90
N GLY A 153 3.97 -19.07 -14.12
CA GLY A 153 5.21 -19.51 -13.52
C GLY A 153 5.03 -20.55 -12.42
N THR A 154 6.07 -20.80 -11.64
CA THR A 154 6.02 -21.81 -10.56
C THR A 154 5.01 -21.51 -9.47
N GLN A 155 4.66 -20.23 -9.27
CA GLN A 155 3.60 -19.85 -8.36
C GLN A 155 2.22 -20.23 -8.90
N PHE A 156 2.04 -20.08 -10.21
CA PHE A 156 0.78 -20.30 -10.90
C PHE A 156 1.03 -21.12 -12.19
N PRO A 157 1.32 -22.42 -12.09
CA PRO A 157 1.71 -23.24 -13.26
C PRO A 157 0.71 -23.23 -14.40
N GLN A 158 -0.56 -22.99 -14.11
CA GLN A 158 -1.64 -22.89 -15.10
C GLN A 158 -2.12 -21.44 -15.34
N GLY A 159 -1.37 -20.46 -14.84
CA GLY A 159 -1.72 -19.04 -14.84
C GLY A 159 -2.47 -18.58 -13.60
N ALA A 160 -2.31 -17.29 -13.26
CA ALA A 160 -2.94 -16.68 -12.10
C ALA A 160 -4.46 -16.72 -12.17
N ASP A 161 -5.03 -16.60 -13.36
CA ASP A 161 -6.48 -16.64 -13.56
C ASP A 161 -7.10 -17.97 -13.17
N LYS A 162 -6.52 -19.09 -13.66
CA LYS A 162 -6.94 -20.43 -13.26
C LYS A 162 -6.72 -20.71 -11.78
N TYR A 163 -5.61 -20.24 -11.24
CA TYR A 163 -5.32 -20.35 -9.81
C TYR A 163 -6.37 -19.63 -8.95
N ILE A 164 -6.77 -18.41 -9.32
CA ILE A 164 -7.83 -17.68 -8.64
C ILE A 164 -9.17 -18.41 -8.75
N ASN A 165 -9.48 -19.01 -9.91
CA ASN A 165 -10.69 -19.82 -10.08
C ASN A 165 -10.67 -21.09 -9.20
N GLN A 166 -9.49 -21.69 -8.97
CA GLN A 166 -9.34 -22.78 -8.00
C GLN A 166 -9.60 -22.29 -6.56
N ILE A 167 -9.10 -21.10 -6.19
CA ILE A 167 -9.41 -20.50 -4.90
C ILE A 167 -10.93 -20.23 -4.81
N ALA A 168 -11.52 -19.67 -5.85
CA ALA A 168 -12.94 -19.33 -5.89
C ALA A 168 -13.87 -20.56 -5.75
N SER A 169 -13.37 -21.78 -6.03
CA SER A 169 -14.12 -23.01 -5.76
C SER A 169 -14.22 -23.39 -4.27
N VAL A 170 -13.47 -22.70 -3.41
CA VAL A 170 -13.39 -22.94 -1.94
C VAL A 170 -13.77 -21.70 -1.16
N ILE A 171 -13.51 -20.52 -1.72
CA ILE A 171 -13.73 -19.22 -1.09
C ILE A 171 -14.66 -18.40 -1.99
N PRO A 172 -15.68 -17.72 -1.45
CA PRO A 172 -16.63 -16.94 -2.24
C PRO A 172 -16.03 -15.61 -2.73
N ILE A 173 -15.07 -15.67 -3.66
CA ILE A 173 -14.37 -14.48 -4.19
C ILE A 173 -15.28 -13.64 -5.10
N THR A 174 -16.16 -14.30 -5.87
CA THR A 174 -16.89 -13.64 -6.97
C THR A 174 -18.24 -13.06 -6.56
N ASN A 175 -18.72 -13.34 -5.35
CA ASN A 175 -20.05 -12.91 -4.88
C ASN A 175 -20.03 -11.59 -4.07
N GLY A 176 -18.88 -10.91 -4.01
CA GLY A 176 -18.73 -9.66 -3.26
C GLY A 176 -18.40 -9.83 -1.78
N THR A 177 -18.28 -11.05 -1.27
CA THR A 177 -17.87 -11.31 0.13
C THR A 177 -16.41 -10.92 0.36
N VAL A 178 -15.53 -11.20 -0.60
CA VAL A 178 -14.14 -10.77 -0.59
C VAL A 178 -14.03 -9.48 -1.42
N ARG A 179 -13.62 -8.38 -0.78
CA ARG A 179 -13.50 -7.05 -1.42
C ARG A 179 -12.07 -6.54 -1.39
N THR A 180 -11.36 -6.83 -0.30
CA THR A 180 -9.98 -6.44 -0.08
C THR A 180 -9.14 -7.66 0.27
N ALA A 181 -7.93 -7.71 -0.27
CA ALA A 181 -7.00 -8.82 -0.03
C ALA A 181 -5.59 -8.31 0.26
N LEU A 182 -4.82 -9.07 1.03
CA LEU A 182 -3.40 -8.85 1.28
C LEU A 182 -2.59 -9.96 0.64
N ASP A 183 -1.69 -9.63 -0.27
CA ASP A 183 -0.73 -10.57 -0.86
C ASP A 183 0.60 -10.44 -0.14
N THR A 184 0.89 -11.36 0.77
CA THR A 184 2.01 -11.28 1.73
C THR A 184 3.39 -11.59 1.12
N GLY A 185 3.42 -12.00 -0.14
CA GLY A 185 4.64 -12.27 -0.89
C GLY A 185 4.33 -12.16 -2.37
N CYS A 186 4.13 -10.93 -2.82
CA CYS A 186 3.45 -10.63 -4.07
C CYS A 186 4.23 -11.01 -5.34
N GLY A 187 5.54 -11.24 -5.27
CA GLY A 187 6.36 -11.36 -6.46
C GLY A 187 6.14 -10.14 -7.37
N VAL A 188 5.86 -10.37 -8.62
CA VAL A 188 5.53 -9.29 -9.58
C VAL A 188 4.02 -8.94 -9.61
N ALA A 189 3.30 -9.23 -8.53
CA ALA A 189 1.89 -8.91 -8.29
C ALA A 189 0.90 -9.47 -9.32
N SER A 190 1.19 -10.59 -9.94
CA SER A 190 0.25 -11.19 -10.90
C SER A 190 -1.08 -11.58 -10.26
N TRP A 191 -1.08 -12.09 -9.03
CA TRP A 191 -2.31 -12.42 -8.32
C TRP A 191 -3.21 -11.18 -8.12
N GLY A 192 -2.64 -10.07 -7.62
CA GLY A 192 -3.38 -8.82 -7.44
C GLY A 192 -3.88 -8.24 -8.77
N ALA A 193 -3.09 -8.32 -9.84
CA ALA A 193 -3.48 -7.84 -11.15
C ALA A 193 -4.71 -8.57 -11.70
N TYR A 194 -4.79 -9.90 -11.53
CA TYR A 194 -5.90 -10.72 -12.02
C TYR A 194 -7.13 -10.72 -11.08
N LEU A 195 -6.97 -10.39 -9.80
CA LEU A 195 -8.09 -10.17 -8.88
C LEU A 195 -8.91 -8.94 -9.23
N TRP A 196 -8.29 -7.98 -9.90
CA TRP A 196 -8.95 -6.73 -10.29
C TRP A 196 -10.23 -6.97 -11.11
N SER A 197 -10.19 -7.91 -12.06
CA SER A 197 -11.35 -8.29 -12.88
C SER A 197 -12.51 -8.91 -12.07
N ARG A 198 -12.24 -9.33 -10.83
CA ARG A 198 -13.21 -9.91 -9.90
C ARG A 198 -13.69 -8.91 -8.85
N ASN A 199 -13.41 -7.62 -9.07
CA ASN A 199 -13.75 -6.54 -8.15
C ASN A 199 -13.15 -6.71 -6.73
N VAL A 200 -11.97 -7.33 -6.65
CA VAL A 200 -11.19 -7.45 -5.41
C VAL A 200 -9.94 -6.60 -5.55
N ILE A 201 -9.73 -5.69 -4.59
CA ILE A 201 -8.53 -4.87 -4.53
C ILE A 201 -7.53 -5.57 -3.63
N ALA A 202 -6.39 -5.98 -4.19
CA ALA A 202 -5.31 -6.59 -3.44
C ALA A 202 -4.21 -5.55 -3.13
N MET A 203 -3.87 -5.42 -1.85
CA MET A 203 -2.64 -4.76 -1.43
C MET A 203 -1.50 -5.75 -1.57
N SER A 204 -0.60 -5.51 -2.50
CA SER A 204 0.59 -6.30 -2.70
C SER A 204 1.66 -5.88 -1.70
N PHE A 205 2.29 -6.86 -1.08
CA PHE A 205 3.29 -6.64 -0.05
C PHE A 205 4.52 -7.51 -0.36
N ALA A 206 5.68 -6.88 -0.45
CA ALA A 206 6.95 -7.60 -0.58
C ALA A 206 7.75 -7.43 0.71
N PRO A 207 7.89 -8.50 1.54
CA PRO A 207 8.74 -8.45 2.71
C PRO A 207 10.19 -8.16 2.29
N ARG A 208 10.74 -7.04 2.73
CA ARG A 208 12.08 -6.54 2.40
C ARG A 208 12.35 -6.33 0.90
N ASP A 209 11.38 -6.58 0.03
CA ASP A 209 11.56 -6.59 -1.43
C ASP A 209 12.77 -7.44 -1.85
N ASN A 210 12.78 -8.70 -1.42
CA ASN A 210 13.91 -9.64 -1.55
C ASN A 210 14.42 -9.84 -2.98
N HIS A 211 13.55 -9.71 -3.96
CA HIS A 211 13.92 -9.62 -5.37
C HIS A 211 13.79 -8.16 -5.78
N GLU A 212 14.72 -7.69 -6.59
CA GLU A 212 14.77 -6.31 -7.00
C GLU A 212 13.44 -5.83 -7.57
N ALA A 213 12.98 -4.68 -7.08
CA ALA A 213 11.87 -3.93 -7.65
C ALA A 213 10.52 -4.66 -7.77
N GLN A 214 10.21 -5.69 -6.98
CA GLN A 214 8.89 -6.35 -7.04
C GLN A 214 7.74 -5.34 -6.85
N VAL A 215 7.85 -4.45 -5.85
CA VAL A 215 6.86 -3.41 -5.59
C VAL A 215 6.83 -2.38 -6.73
N GLN A 216 7.98 -2.04 -7.30
CA GLN A 216 8.03 -1.16 -8.47
C GLN A 216 7.29 -1.77 -9.66
N PHE A 217 7.54 -3.05 -9.98
CA PHE A 217 6.78 -3.74 -11.04
C PHE A 217 5.27 -3.75 -10.77
N ALA A 218 4.85 -4.01 -9.54
CA ALA A 218 3.45 -3.97 -9.18
C ALA A 218 2.83 -2.59 -9.48
N LEU A 219 3.47 -1.51 -9.04
CA LEU A 219 2.99 -0.14 -9.23
C LEU A 219 3.08 0.31 -10.70
N GLU A 220 4.11 -0.12 -11.45
CA GLU A 220 4.19 0.10 -12.90
C GLU A 220 3.12 -0.68 -13.68
N ARG A 221 2.60 -1.79 -13.16
CA ARG A 221 1.43 -2.51 -13.68
C ARG A 221 0.10 -1.88 -13.25
N GLY A 222 0.11 -0.86 -12.40
CA GLY A 222 -1.10 -0.26 -11.83
C GLY A 222 -1.77 -1.14 -10.77
N VAL A 223 -1.01 -1.92 -10.02
CA VAL A 223 -1.48 -2.76 -8.91
C VAL A 223 -1.04 -2.13 -7.59
N PRO A 224 -1.93 -2.01 -6.58
CA PRO A 224 -1.56 -1.48 -5.28
C PRO A 224 -0.42 -2.29 -4.65
N ALA A 225 0.60 -1.60 -4.16
CA ALA A 225 1.75 -2.27 -3.55
C ALA A 225 2.48 -1.36 -2.55
N VAL A 226 3.13 -1.99 -1.57
CA VAL A 226 4.00 -1.32 -0.60
C VAL A 226 5.14 -2.24 -0.20
N ILE A 227 6.31 -1.66 0.07
CA ILE A 227 7.43 -2.38 0.68
C ILE A 227 7.24 -2.36 2.19
N GLY A 228 7.51 -3.47 2.86
CA GLY A 228 7.43 -3.52 4.30
C GLY A 228 8.15 -4.71 4.90
N VAL A 229 8.01 -4.87 6.19
CA VAL A 229 8.62 -5.95 6.98
C VAL A 229 7.53 -6.71 7.70
N LEU A 230 7.62 -8.02 7.74
CA LEU A 230 6.68 -8.87 8.45
C LEU A 230 7.35 -9.51 9.68
N GLY A 231 6.68 -9.44 10.82
CA GLY A 231 7.08 -10.14 12.05
C GLY A 231 8.05 -9.38 12.96
N SER A 232 8.49 -8.19 12.59
CA SER A 232 9.38 -7.35 13.41
C SER A 232 8.77 -6.01 13.78
N ILE A 233 7.95 -5.48 12.90
CA ILE A 233 7.08 -4.34 13.16
C ILE A 233 5.66 -4.69 12.72
N LYS A 234 4.67 -4.02 13.27
CA LYS A 234 3.27 -4.18 12.83
C LYS A 234 3.15 -3.70 11.39
N LEU A 235 2.40 -4.44 10.59
CA LEU A 235 2.01 -3.97 9.27
C LEU A 235 1.20 -2.65 9.39
N PRO A 236 1.36 -1.70 8.47
CA PRO A 236 0.73 -0.38 8.54
C PRO A 236 -0.78 -0.43 8.20
N TYR A 237 -1.46 -1.47 8.68
CA TYR A 237 -2.89 -1.70 8.48
C TYR A 237 -3.61 -1.82 9.81
N PRO A 238 -4.88 -1.41 9.90
CA PRO A 238 -5.68 -1.60 11.10
C PRO A 238 -5.99 -3.08 11.32
N SER A 239 -6.36 -3.44 12.54
CA SER A 239 -6.96 -4.75 12.79
C SER A 239 -8.23 -4.92 11.96
N ARG A 240 -8.43 -6.13 11.40
CA ARG A 240 -9.63 -6.49 10.64
C ARG A 240 -9.76 -5.71 9.33
N ALA A 241 -8.66 -5.44 8.66
CA ALA A 241 -8.61 -4.70 7.41
C ALA A 241 -9.06 -5.54 6.22
N PHE A 242 -8.53 -6.76 6.10
CA PHE A 242 -8.64 -7.55 4.89
C PHE A 242 -9.66 -8.68 5.02
N ASP A 243 -10.36 -8.95 3.91
CA ASP A 243 -11.29 -10.07 3.78
C ASP A 243 -10.54 -11.37 3.48
N MET A 244 -9.37 -11.28 2.85
CA MET A 244 -8.52 -12.41 2.49
C MET A 244 -7.05 -12.03 2.60
N ALA A 245 -6.23 -12.96 3.06
CA ALA A 245 -4.77 -12.89 2.96
C ALA A 245 -4.25 -14.10 2.16
N HIS A 246 -3.18 -13.90 1.42
CA HIS A 246 -2.66 -14.87 0.47
C HIS A 246 -1.14 -14.98 0.56
N CYS A 247 -0.63 -16.19 0.40
CA CYS A 247 0.77 -16.50 0.19
C CYS A 247 0.88 -17.69 -0.77
N SER A 248 1.50 -17.48 -1.90
CA SER A 248 1.89 -18.55 -2.80
C SER A 248 3.40 -18.60 -2.95
N ARG A 249 4.04 -19.62 -2.32
CA ARG A 249 5.51 -19.80 -2.33
C ARG A 249 6.28 -18.54 -1.87
N CYS A 250 5.74 -17.83 -0.90
CA CYS A 250 6.26 -16.53 -0.44
C CYS A 250 7.52 -16.63 0.44
N LEU A 251 8.03 -17.83 0.69
CA LEU A 251 9.23 -18.11 1.49
C LEU A 251 9.22 -17.54 2.93
N ILE A 252 8.04 -17.19 3.46
CA ILE A 252 7.88 -16.76 4.83
C ILE A 252 7.82 -18.00 5.73
N PRO A 253 8.66 -18.09 6.77
CA PRO A 253 8.66 -19.23 7.68
C PRO A 253 7.50 -19.16 8.68
N TRP A 254 6.28 -19.37 8.23
CA TRP A 254 5.03 -19.17 8.96
C TRP A 254 4.96 -19.83 10.33
N GLY A 255 5.60 -20.97 10.51
CA GLY A 255 5.70 -21.70 11.78
C GLY A 255 6.84 -21.27 12.70
N ALA A 256 7.69 -20.31 12.28
CA ALA A 256 8.81 -19.85 13.08
C ALA A 256 8.41 -18.73 14.06
N ASN A 257 9.34 -18.38 14.97
CA ASN A 257 9.19 -17.28 15.92
C ASN A 257 7.87 -17.34 16.70
N ASN A 258 7.53 -18.52 17.19
CA ASN A 258 6.30 -18.79 17.97
C ASN A 258 5.00 -18.34 17.27
N GLY A 259 5.01 -18.24 15.94
CA GLY A 259 3.82 -17.91 15.16
C GLY A 259 3.54 -16.42 14.98
N ILE A 260 4.49 -15.52 15.31
CA ILE A 260 4.30 -14.07 15.20
C ILE A 260 3.85 -13.63 13.80
N TYR A 261 4.32 -14.30 12.74
CA TYR A 261 3.89 -14.02 11.36
C TYR A 261 2.40 -14.30 11.14
N MET A 262 1.91 -15.43 11.68
CA MET A 262 0.50 -15.78 11.56
C MET A 262 -0.38 -14.91 12.46
N MET A 263 0.11 -14.51 13.64
CA MET A 263 -0.57 -13.56 14.53
C MET A 263 -0.80 -12.22 13.85
N GLU A 264 0.19 -11.72 13.12
CA GLU A 264 0.06 -10.44 12.42
C GLU A 264 -0.94 -10.55 11.26
N VAL A 265 -0.98 -11.67 10.55
CA VAL A 265 -2.02 -11.95 9.56
C VAL A 265 -3.39 -12.05 10.23
N ASP A 266 -3.49 -12.73 11.39
CA ASP A 266 -4.74 -12.81 12.16
C ASP A 266 -5.25 -11.43 12.57
N ARG A 267 -4.36 -10.56 13.04
CA ARG A 267 -4.71 -9.20 13.42
C ARG A 267 -5.34 -8.41 12.28
N VAL A 268 -4.74 -8.47 11.09
CA VAL A 268 -5.21 -7.69 9.93
C VAL A 268 -6.36 -8.36 9.18
N LEU A 269 -6.60 -9.64 9.40
CA LEU A 269 -7.68 -10.38 8.78
C LEU A 269 -8.98 -10.20 9.58
N ARG A 270 -10.07 -9.85 8.92
CA ARG A 270 -11.38 -9.73 9.58
C ARG A 270 -11.90 -11.08 10.05
N PRO A 271 -12.76 -11.14 11.07
CA PRO A 271 -13.50 -12.36 11.41
C PRO A 271 -14.28 -12.87 10.19
N GLY A 272 -14.22 -14.18 9.95
CA GLY A 272 -14.78 -14.78 8.74
C GLY A 272 -13.96 -14.59 7.47
N GLY A 273 -12.84 -13.86 7.55
CA GLY A 273 -11.88 -13.72 6.45
C GLY A 273 -11.06 -15.01 6.22
N TYR A 274 -10.38 -15.08 5.10
CA TYR A 274 -9.69 -16.27 4.64
C TYR A 274 -8.18 -16.07 4.55
N TRP A 275 -7.41 -17.04 5.02
CA TRP A 275 -5.99 -17.12 4.72
C TRP A 275 -5.72 -18.27 3.77
N VAL A 276 -5.07 -17.97 2.65
CA VAL A 276 -4.72 -18.94 1.60
C VAL A 276 -3.22 -19.14 1.58
N LEU A 277 -2.78 -20.35 1.84
CA LEU A 277 -1.38 -20.75 1.72
C LEU A 277 -1.23 -21.83 0.66
N SER A 278 -0.37 -21.62 -0.33
CA SER A 278 -0.03 -22.60 -1.35
C SER A 278 1.49 -22.71 -1.57
N GLY A 279 1.93 -23.88 -2.04
CA GLY A 279 3.35 -24.19 -2.12
C GLY A 279 3.90 -24.82 -0.83
N PRO A 280 5.25 -24.94 -0.68
CA PRO A 280 5.87 -25.53 0.50
C PRO A 280 5.44 -24.82 1.80
N PRO A 281 5.21 -25.56 2.89
CA PRO A 281 5.26 -27.03 3.02
C PRO A 281 3.94 -27.74 2.66
N ILE A 282 2.95 -27.05 2.12
CA ILE A 282 1.59 -27.59 1.92
C ILE A 282 1.60 -28.72 0.88
N ASN A 283 0.98 -29.84 1.25
CA ASN A 283 0.95 -31.06 0.43
C ASN A 283 2.36 -31.68 0.18
N TRP A 284 3.22 -31.60 1.17
CA TRP A 284 4.58 -32.10 1.11
C TRP A 284 4.69 -33.58 0.72
N LYS A 285 3.73 -34.41 1.15
CA LYS A 285 3.70 -35.87 0.86
C LYS A 285 3.83 -36.20 -0.65
N VAL A 286 3.29 -35.31 -1.50
CA VAL A 286 3.31 -35.49 -2.95
C VAL A 286 4.45 -34.70 -3.61
N ASN A 287 4.75 -33.52 -3.08
CA ASN A 287 5.60 -32.55 -3.79
C ASN A 287 7.04 -32.41 -3.25
N TYR A 288 7.44 -33.17 -2.21
CA TYR A 288 8.74 -32.99 -1.54
C TYR A 288 9.93 -33.14 -2.51
N LYS A 289 9.85 -34.11 -3.46
CA LYS A 289 10.91 -34.32 -4.46
C LYS A 289 11.09 -33.08 -5.36
N ALA A 290 10.00 -32.50 -5.83
CA ALA A 290 10.04 -31.31 -6.69
C ALA A 290 10.57 -30.09 -5.96
N TRP A 291 10.49 -30.06 -4.64
CA TRP A 291 10.97 -28.93 -3.82
C TRP A 291 12.40 -29.14 -3.31
N GLN A 292 12.99 -30.33 -3.54
CA GLN A 292 14.35 -30.66 -3.11
C GLN A 292 14.58 -30.41 -1.61
N ARG A 293 13.58 -30.74 -0.78
CA ARG A 293 13.62 -30.62 0.67
C ARG A 293 13.28 -31.95 1.35
N PRO A 294 13.91 -32.28 2.51
CA PRO A 294 13.57 -33.48 3.29
C PRO A 294 12.09 -33.50 3.67
N LYS A 295 11.51 -34.72 3.66
CA LYS A 295 10.10 -34.90 4.06
C LYS A 295 9.84 -34.46 5.50
N GLU A 296 10.74 -34.85 6.37
CA GLU A 296 10.68 -34.64 7.81
C GLU A 296 10.63 -33.13 8.15
N ASP A 297 11.42 -32.33 7.43
CA ASP A 297 11.44 -30.87 7.60
C ASP A 297 10.12 -30.24 7.17
N LEU A 298 9.60 -30.67 6.01
CA LEU A 298 8.33 -30.17 5.48
C LEU A 298 7.14 -30.60 6.34
N GLU A 299 7.17 -31.83 6.87
CA GLU A 299 6.14 -32.33 7.80
C GLU A 299 6.12 -31.51 9.08
N LYS A 300 7.29 -31.29 9.68
CA LYS A 300 7.45 -30.49 10.89
C LYS A 300 7.01 -29.05 10.68
N GLU A 301 7.40 -28.45 9.56
CA GLU A 301 7.00 -27.08 9.21
C GLU A 301 5.48 -26.97 9.03
N GLN A 302 4.86 -27.89 8.28
CA GLN A 302 3.40 -27.90 8.13
C GLN A 302 2.69 -28.15 9.45
N GLY A 303 3.21 -29.07 10.28
CA GLY A 303 2.63 -29.37 11.61
C GLY A 303 2.61 -28.14 12.51
N LYS A 304 3.70 -27.36 12.55
CA LYS A 304 3.75 -26.11 13.32
C LYS A 304 2.73 -25.08 12.82
N ILE A 305 2.60 -24.91 11.50
CA ILE A 305 1.61 -23.99 10.91
C ILE A 305 0.20 -24.41 11.31
N GLU A 306 -0.12 -25.70 11.24
CA GLU A 306 -1.44 -26.24 11.60
C GLU A 306 -1.72 -26.10 13.12
N GLU A 307 -0.71 -26.27 13.95
CA GLU A 307 -0.81 -26.04 15.40
C GLU A 307 -1.13 -24.59 15.73
N ILE A 308 -0.39 -23.64 15.14
CA ILE A 308 -0.63 -22.20 15.34
C ILE A 308 -2.03 -21.82 14.82
N ALA A 309 -2.42 -22.30 13.64
CA ALA A 309 -3.74 -22.03 13.09
C ALA A 309 -4.86 -22.53 14.03
N LYS A 310 -4.69 -23.68 14.68
CA LYS A 310 -5.61 -24.16 15.70
C LYS A 310 -5.65 -23.27 16.94
N LYS A 311 -4.50 -22.82 17.43
CA LYS A 311 -4.41 -21.88 18.55
C LYS A 311 -5.10 -20.54 18.23
N LEU A 312 -5.00 -20.07 17.00
CA LEU A 312 -5.71 -18.89 16.51
C LEU A 312 -7.19 -19.13 16.19
N CYS A 313 -7.71 -20.32 16.50
CA CYS A 313 -9.08 -20.73 16.20
C CYS A 313 -9.46 -20.65 14.72
N TRP A 314 -8.50 -20.84 13.82
CA TRP A 314 -8.77 -20.91 12.40
C TRP A 314 -9.35 -22.25 11.99
N VAL A 315 -10.41 -22.25 11.20
CA VAL A 315 -11.05 -23.46 10.67
C VAL A 315 -10.49 -23.77 9.28
N LYS A 316 -10.01 -25.01 9.12
CA LYS A 316 -9.42 -25.49 7.86
C LYS A 316 -10.51 -25.78 6.82
N ARG A 317 -10.37 -25.26 5.61
CA ARG A 317 -11.29 -25.49 4.51
C ARG A 317 -10.66 -26.32 3.40
N TYR A 318 -11.44 -27.25 2.83
CA TYR A 318 -11.05 -28.14 1.73
C TYR A 318 -12.11 -28.18 0.64
N LYS A 319 -11.68 -28.45 -0.60
CA LYS A 319 -12.57 -28.49 -1.77
C LYS A 319 -13.67 -29.54 -1.73
N LYS A 320 -13.55 -30.60 -0.91
CA LYS A 320 -14.46 -31.77 -0.87
C LYS A 320 -14.96 -32.11 0.53
N MET A 321 -14.87 -31.22 1.48
CA MET A 321 -15.35 -31.47 2.84
C MET A 321 -16.49 -30.52 3.18
N GLU A 322 -17.50 -31.04 3.89
CA GLU A 322 -18.49 -30.22 4.55
C GLU A 322 -17.77 -29.26 5.52
N ALA A 323 -18.09 -28.00 5.44
CA ALA A 323 -17.44 -26.97 6.23
C ALA A 323 -18.04 -26.97 7.62
N CYS A 324 -17.35 -27.52 8.60
CA CYS A 324 -17.62 -27.20 10.00
C CYS A 324 -17.10 -25.79 10.29
N ILE A 325 -18.01 -24.85 10.40
CA ILE A 325 -17.71 -23.49 10.87
C ILE A 325 -18.01 -23.47 12.36
N THR A 326 -17.00 -23.20 13.19
CA THR A 326 -17.25 -22.88 14.59
C THR A 326 -17.95 -21.52 14.65
N PRO A 327 -19.19 -21.42 15.13
CA PRO A 327 -19.89 -20.15 15.17
C PRO A 327 -19.17 -19.18 16.10
N SER A 328 -19.06 -17.92 15.67
CA SER A 328 -18.63 -16.85 16.56
C SER A 328 -19.68 -16.66 17.65
N PRO A 329 -19.30 -16.59 18.94
CA PRO A 329 -20.25 -16.35 20.04
C PRO A 329 -20.97 -14.99 19.92
N GLU A 330 -20.45 -14.08 19.10
CA GLU A 330 -21.05 -12.75 18.86
C GLU A 330 -22.13 -12.76 17.76
N VAL A 331 -22.37 -13.90 17.12
CA VAL A 331 -23.32 -13.98 16.00
C VAL A 331 -24.52 -14.83 16.42
N SER A 332 -25.63 -14.18 16.64
CA SER A 332 -26.91 -14.86 16.88
C SER A 332 -27.25 -15.72 15.66
N GLY A 333 -27.32 -17.07 15.86
CA GLY A 333 -27.63 -18.02 14.79
C GLY A 333 -26.45 -18.59 14.01
N GLY A 334 -25.20 -18.36 14.42
CA GLY A 334 -23.99 -19.01 13.84
C GLY A 334 -23.52 -18.51 12.48
N ASN A 335 -24.15 -17.50 11.89
CA ASN A 335 -23.76 -16.90 10.62
C ASN A 335 -23.11 -15.54 10.80
N LEU A 336 -21.92 -15.36 10.23
CA LEU A 336 -21.29 -14.05 10.17
C LEU A 336 -22.12 -13.12 9.29
N LYS A 337 -22.40 -11.91 9.77
CA LYS A 337 -23.06 -10.88 8.95
C LYS A 337 -22.14 -10.52 7.80
N PRO A 338 -22.66 -10.45 6.56
CA PRO A 338 -21.87 -9.95 5.43
C PRO A 338 -21.48 -8.50 5.67
N PHE A 339 -20.34 -8.09 5.08
CA PHE A 339 -20.00 -6.69 5.07
C PHE A 339 -21.05 -5.87 4.30
N PRO A 340 -21.27 -4.61 4.72
CA PRO A 340 -22.15 -3.71 3.99
C PRO A 340 -21.64 -3.48 2.55
N SER A 341 -22.50 -2.99 1.69
CA SER A 341 -22.15 -2.62 0.33
C SER A 341 -20.97 -1.64 0.32
N ARG A 342 -20.13 -1.74 -0.73
CA ARG A 342 -18.95 -0.87 -0.86
C ARG A 342 -19.32 0.62 -0.90
N LEU A 343 -18.34 1.43 -0.54
CA LEU A 343 -18.21 2.87 -0.67
C LEU A 343 -19.12 3.68 0.26
N TYR A 344 -20.43 3.59 0.15
CA TYR A 344 -21.34 4.55 0.79
C TYR A 344 -22.18 3.99 1.92
N ALA A 345 -22.28 2.67 2.05
CA ALA A 345 -22.98 2.08 3.19
C ALA A 345 -22.28 2.46 4.50
N ILE A 346 -23.04 2.64 5.56
CA ILE A 346 -22.49 3.02 6.87
C ILE A 346 -21.58 1.91 7.39
N PRO A 347 -20.29 2.19 7.63
CA PRO A 347 -19.36 1.20 8.17
C PRO A 347 -19.76 0.72 9.57
N PRO A 348 -19.55 -0.56 9.90
CA PRO A 348 -19.85 -1.10 11.22
C PRO A 348 -19.25 -0.33 12.39
N ARG A 349 -18.01 0.18 12.26
CA ARG A 349 -17.35 0.99 13.29
C ARG A 349 -18.04 2.31 13.56
N ILE A 350 -18.65 2.92 12.54
CA ILE A 350 -19.44 4.14 12.70
C ILE A 350 -20.79 3.79 13.33
N ALA A 351 -21.46 2.77 12.81
CA ALA A 351 -22.75 2.32 13.34
C ALA A 351 -22.70 1.90 14.84
N SER A 352 -21.56 1.36 15.29
CA SER A 352 -21.34 0.98 16.68
C SER A 352 -20.81 2.11 17.57
N GLY A 353 -20.55 3.31 17.01
CA GLY A 353 -19.95 4.42 17.78
C GLY A 353 -18.47 4.19 18.16
N SER A 354 -17.78 3.24 17.51
CA SER A 354 -16.39 2.88 17.84
C SER A 354 -15.36 3.92 17.33
N VAL A 355 -15.80 4.92 16.57
CA VAL A 355 -14.93 5.99 16.03
C VAL A 355 -15.31 7.30 16.72
N PRO A 356 -14.49 7.80 17.66
CA PRO A 356 -14.80 9.02 18.39
C PRO A 356 -15.05 10.21 17.44
N GLY A 357 -16.09 10.99 17.69
CA GLY A 357 -16.43 12.19 16.92
C GLY A 357 -17.04 11.92 15.53
N VAL A 358 -17.27 10.67 15.14
CA VAL A 358 -17.86 10.33 13.84
C VAL A 358 -19.19 9.61 14.03
N SER A 359 -20.28 10.28 13.69
CA SER A 359 -21.63 9.69 13.63
C SER A 359 -21.99 9.25 12.21
N SER A 360 -23.09 8.53 12.07
CA SER A 360 -23.66 8.19 10.76
C SER A 360 -24.02 9.43 9.93
N GLU A 361 -24.46 10.49 10.58
CA GLU A 361 -24.82 11.76 9.96
C GLU A 361 -23.57 12.48 9.44
N THR A 362 -22.55 12.68 10.31
CA THR A 362 -21.28 13.31 9.90
C THR A 362 -20.59 12.53 8.78
N TYR A 363 -20.67 11.21 8.78
CA TYR A 363 -20.18 10.37 7.68
C TYR A 363 -20.92 10.62 6.37
N GLN A 364 -22.26 10.77 6.41
CA GLN A 364 -23.04 11.05 5.20
C GLN A 364 -22.76 12.45 4.65
N ASP A 365 -22.59 13.43 5.53
CA ASP A 365 -22.28 14.81 5.14
C ASP A 365 -20.87 14.93 4.57
N ASP A 366 -19.89 14.22 5.14
CA ASP A 366 -18.55 14.12 4.57
C ASP A 366 -18.59 13.52 3.15
N ASN A 367 -19.39 12.49 2.94
CA ASN A 367 -19.58 11.92 1.59
C ASN A 367 -20.22 12.92 0.60
N LYS A 368 -21.18 13.73 1.03
CA LYS A 368 -21.79 14.78 0.19
C LYS A 368 -20.77 15.86 -0.15
N LYS A 369 -20.03 16.32 0.87
CA LYS A 369 -18.96 17.31 0.75
C LYS A 369 -17.93 16.86 -0.28
N TRP A 370 -17.38 15.65 -0.15
CA TRP A 370 -16.36 15.14 -1.07
C TRP A 370 -16.88 14.90 -2.48
N LYS A 371 -18.14 14.52 -2.67
CA LYS A 371 -18.75 14.48 -4.02
C LYS A 371 -18.72 15.86 -4.68
N LYS A 372 -19.05 16.92 -3.93
CA LYS A 372 -19.01 18.31 -4.43
C LYS A 372 -17.58 18.71 -4.80
N HIS A 373 -16.60 18.47 -3.92
CA HIS A 373 -15.19 18.77 -4.16
C HIS A 373 -14.65 18.05 -5.41
N VAL A 374 -14.89 16.75 -5.54
CA VAL A 374 -14.44 15.97 -6.69
C VAL A 374 -15.07 16.45 -7.98
N ASN A 375 -16.34 16.86 -7.96
CA ASN A 375 -16.99 17.45 -9.13
C ASN A 375 -16.36 18.80 -9.53
N ALA A 376 -15.94 19.62 -8.56
CA ALA A 376 -15.19 20.84 -8.84
C ALA A 376 -13.79 20.55 -9.41
N TYR A 377 -13.10 19.54 -8.87
CA TYR A 377 -11.81 19.10 -9.40
C TYR A 377 -11.91 18.63 -10.86
N LYS A 378 -12.95 17.86 -11.22
CA LYS A 378 -13.20 17.39 -12.59
C LYS A 378 -13.46 18.53 -13.58
N LYS A 379 -14.10 19.61 -13.15
CA LYS A 379 -14.30 20.81 -13.97
C LYS A 379 -12.99 21.52 -14.29
N THR A 380 -12.06 21.54 -13.32
CA THR A 380 -10.77 22.21 -13.45
C THR A 380 -9.73 21.32 -14.14
N ASN A 381 -9.70 20.02 -13.78
CA ASN A 381 -8.81 19.01 -14.34
C ASN A 381 -9.63 17.90 -15.00
N ARG A 382 -9.94 18.08 -16.29
CA ARG A 382 -10.70 17.11 -17.10
C ARG A 382 -10.02 15.74 -17.23
N LEU A 383 -8.73 15.64 -16.91
CA LEU A 383 -7.98 14.39 -16.96
C LEU A 383 -8.38 13.40 -15.85
N LEU A 384 -9.05 13.87 -14.79
CA LEU A 384 -9.53 13.00 -13.71
C LEU A 384 -10.48 11.89 -14.19
N ASP A 385 -11.31 12.16 -15.19
CA ASP A 385 -12.27 11.19 -15.76
C ASP A 385 -11.75 10.47 -17.02
N SER A 386 -10.59 10.91 -17.55
CA SER A 386 -10.06 10.37 -18.82
C SER A 386 -9.49 8.96 -18.72
N GLY A 387 -9.22 8.48 -17.50
CA GLY A 387 -8.44 7.27 -17.25
C GLY A 387 -6.92 7.50 -17.33
N ARG A 388 -6.49 8.77 -17.37
CA ARG A 388 -5.07 9.14 -17.31
C ARG A 388 -4.43 8.71 -15.99
N TYR A 389 -5.14 8.86 -14.87
CA TYR A 389 -4.64 8.51 -13.55
C TYR A 389 -5.15 7.13 -13.13
N ARG A 390 -4.23 6.24 -12.75
CA ARG A 390 -4.52 4.90 -12.23
C ARG A 390 -4.07 4.73 -10.80
N ASN A 391 -2.85 5.12 -10.49
CA ASN A 391 -2.25 5.05 -9.16
C ASN A 391 -2.42 6.42 -8.47
N ILE A 392 -3.38 6.51 -7.59
CA ILE A 392 -3.69 7.76 -6.87
C ILE A 392 -3.31 7.60 -5.41
N MET A 393 -2.75 8.65 -4.80
CA MET A 393 -2.50 8.71 -3.37
C MET A 393 -3.33 9.83 -2.75
N ASP A 394 -4.05 9.54 -1.68
CA ASP A 394 -4.70 10.53 -0.83
C ASP A 394 -3.92 10.63 0.48
N MET A 395 -3.17 11.72 0.66
CA MET A 395 -2.20 11.87 1.74
C MET A 395 -2.84 12.20 3.10
N ASN A 396 -4.11 12.58 3.12
CA ASN A 396 -4.89 12.83 4.34
C ASN A 396 -6.34 12.38 4.11
N ALA A 397 -6.52 11.08 4.06
CA ALA A 397 -7.72 10.45 3.51
C ALA A 397 -8.99 10.60 4.38
N GLY A 398 -8.86 11.03 5.65
CA GLY A 398 -10.01 11.15 6.56
C GLY A 398 -10.85 9.87 6.59
N LEU A 399 -12.11 9.97 6.18
CA LEU A 399 -13.03 8.82 6.10
C LEU A 399 -12.98 8.05 4.76
N GLY A 400 -12.05 8.40 3.86
CA GLY A 400 -11.92 7.81 2.52
C GLY A 400 -13.00 8.29 1.53
N SER A 401 -13.61 9.43 1.80
CA SER A 401 -14.72 9.93 0.99
C SER A 401 -14.26 10.51 -0.35
N PHE A 402 -13.04 11.05 -0.45
CA PHE A 402 -12.43 11.38 -1.74
C PHE A 402 -12.30 10.12 -2.62
N ALA A 403 -11.72 9.04 -2.09
CA ALA A 403 -11.56 7.80 -2.83
C ALA A 403 -12.89 7.20 -3.27
N ALA A 404 -13.94 7.30 -2.43
CA ALA A 404 -15.27 6.86 -2.79
C ALA A 404 -15.89 7.74 -3.91
N ALA A 405 -15.67 9.05 -3.87
CA ALA A 405 -16.23 10.01 -4.84
C ALA A 405 -15.56 9.91 -6.22
N ILE A 406 -14.25 9.57 -6.27
CA ILE A 406 -13.51 9.40 -7.53
C ILE A 406 -13.53 7.95 -8.05
N HIS A 407 -14.15 7.03 -7.33
CA HIS A 407 -14.12 5.59 -7.61
C HIS A 407 -14.47 5.26 -9.07
N SER A 408 -13.65 4.43 -9.68
CA SER A 408 -13.80 3.95 -11.05
C SER A 408 -13.05 2.61 -11.20
N SER A 409 -13.46 1.78 -12.15
CA SER A 409 -12.75 0.53 -12.49
C SER A 409 -11.36 0.76 -13.09
N LYS A 410 -11.01 2.01 -13.44
CA LYS A 410 -9.75 2.35 -14.09
C LYS A 410 -8.65 2.72 -13.10
N LEU A 411 -9.00 3.08 -11.86
CA LEU A 411 -8.08 3.64 -10.87
C LEU A 411 -8.21 2.98 -9.49
N TRP A 412 -7.21 3.17 -8.67
CA TRP A 412 -7.24 2.86 -7.25
C TRP A 412 -6.58 4.00 -6.45
N VAL A 413 -6.97 4.13 -5.19
CA VAL A 413 -6.47 5.17 -4.29
C VAL A 413 -5.78 4.50 -3.10
N MET A 414 -4.51 4.86 -2.86
CA MET A 414 -3.83 4.61 -1.60
C MET A 414 -4.31 5.66 -0.60
N ASN A 415 -5.21 5.27 0.28
CA ASN A 415 -5.70 6.15 1.33
C ASN A 415 -4.70 6.16 2.49
N VAL A 416 -4.07 7.28 2.74
CA VAL A 416 -3.14 7.42 3.86
C VAL A 416 -3.84 8.16 5.00
N VAL A 417 -3.85 7.53 6.17
CA VAL A 417 -4.27 8.18 7.41
C VAL A 417 -3.00 8.56 8.15
N PRO A 418 -2.71 9.88 8.29
CA PRO A 418 -1.56 10.34 9.02
C PRO A 418 -1.56 9.84 10.46
N THR A 419 -0.39 9.42 10.95
CA THR A 419 -0.26 8.91 12.34
C THR A 419 -0.55 9.98 13.38
N ILE A 420 -0.41 11.25 13.02
CA ILE A 420 -0.71 12.42 13.86
C ILE A 420 -2.18 12.88 13.77
N ALA A 421 -3.01 12.21 12.96
CA ALA A 421 -4.43 12.55 12.87
C ALA A 421 -5.14 12.27 14.20
N GLU A 422 -6.02 13.18 14.61
CA GLU A 422 -6.75 13.07 15.87
C GLU A 422 -7.62 11.80 15.95
N THR A 423 -8.17 11.39 14.81
CA THR A 423 -9.08 10.25 14.74
C THR A 423 -8.53 9.15 13.84
N ASN A 424 -8.48 7.94 14.38
CA ASN A 424 -8.06 6.76 13.63
C ASN A 424 -9.21 6.25 12.75
N THR A 425 -9.18 6.58 11.47
CA THR A 425 -10.24 6.29 10.51
C THR A 425 -9.89 5.19 9.49
N LEU A 426 -8.67 4.68 9.50
CA LEU A 426 -8.24 3.69 8.47
C LEU A 426 -9.10 2.43 8.49
N GLY A 427 -9.59 2.00 9.67
CA GLY A 427 -10.53 0.89 9.76
C GLY A 427 -11.85 1.13 9.05
N VAL A 428 -12.36 2.38 9.08
CA VAL A 428 -13.55 2.80 8.32
C VAL A 428 -13.30 2.67 6.82
N ILE A 429 -12.15 3.10 6.34
CA ILE A 429 -11.75 3.02 4.93
C ILE A 429 -11.79 1.56 4.44
N TYR A 430 -11.25 0.62 5.22
CA TYR A 430 -11.31 -0.81 4.89
C TYR A 430 -12.73 -1.38 4.92
N GLU A 431 -13.55 -0.97 5.88
CA GLU A 431 -14.96 -1.39 5.95
C GLU A 431 -15.78 -0.87 4.75
N ARG A 432 -15.36 0.21 4.11
CA ARG A 432 -15.89 0.70 2.83
C ARG A 432 -15.43 -0.13 1.61
N GLY A 433 -14.60 -1.15 1.80
CA GLY A 433 -13.99 -1.92 0.71
C GLY A 433 -12.93 -1.14 -0.08
N LEU A 434 -12.33 -0.14 0.55
CA LEU A 434 -11.18 0.60 0.07
C LEU A 434 -9.90 0.07 0.75
N ILE A 435 -8.73 0.55 0.32
CA ILE A 435 -7.43 0.18 0.90
C ILE A 435 -6.68 1.42 1.35
N GLY A 436 -5.74 1.24 2.26
CA GLY A 436 -4.90 2.34 2.73
C GLY A 436 -3.86 1.88 3.74
N ILE A 437 -3.07 2.82 4.24
CA ILE A 437 -2.06 2.59 5.27
C ILE A 437 -1.99 3.76 6.26
N TYR A 438 -1.35 3.51 7.41
CA TYR A 438 -0.86 4.59 8.28
C TYR A 438 0.50 5.06 7.79
N HIS A 439 0.75 6.36 7.84
CA HIS A 439 2.05 6.93 7.54
C HIS A 439 2.25 8.28 8.23
N ASP A 440 3.51 8.60 8.57
CA ASP A 440 3.94 9.92 9.02
C ASP A 440 4.66 10.63 7.88
N TRP A 441 4.16 11.78 7.42
CA TRP A 441 4.75 12.49 6.29
C TRP A 441 6.05 13.24 6.62
N CYS A 442 6.46 13.24 7.88
CA CYS A 442 7.82 13.63 8.25
C CYS A 442 8.84 12.56 7.83
N GLU A 443 8.36 11.37 7.46
CA GLU A 443 9.16 10.25 7.00
C GLU A 443 8.91 9.96 5.52
N ALA A 444 9.88 9.32 4.87
CA ALA A 444 9.74 8.93 3.48
C ALA A 444 8.83 7.72 3.30
N PHE A 445 7.95 7.76 2.31
CA PHE A 445 6.99 6.71 2.02
C PHE A 445 7.65 5.44 1.46
N SER A 446 7.19 4.28 1.88
CA SER A 446 7.80 2.98 1.55
C SER A 446 7.47 2.51 0.13
N THR A 447 7.92 3.25 -0.86
CA THR A 447 7.76 2.96 -2.29
C THR A 447 8.94 3.44 -3.11
N TYR A 448 9.01 3.00 -4.36
CA TYR A 448 9.97 3.46 -5.36
C TYR A 448 9.61 4.87 -5.88
N PRO A 449 10.56 5.61 -6.45
CA PRO A 449 10.27 6.87 -7.14
C PRO A 449 9.32 6.68 -8.32
N ARG A 450 8.55 7.71 -8.66
CA ARG A 450 7.71 7.77 -9.86
C ARG A 450 6.68 6.64 -9.95
N THR A 451 5.95 6.39 -8.87
CA THR A 451 5.00 5.27 -8.77
C THR A 451 3.54 5.71 -8.69
N TYR A 452 3.27 7.00 -8.48
CA TYR A 452 1.92 7.56 -8.42
C TYR A 452 1.70 8.60 -9.52
N ASP A 453 0.48 8.61 -10.06
CA ASP A 453 0.05 9.47 -11.18
C ASP A 453 -0.58 10.76 -10.70
N LEU A 454 -1.30 10.68 -9.58
CA LEU A 454 -1.99 11.78 -8.93
C LEU A 454 -1.80 11.67 -7.42
N ILE A 455 -1.49 12.79 -6.80
CA ILE A 455 -1.48 12.95 -5.35
C ILE A 455 -2.58 13.94 -4.97
N HIS A 456 -3.37 13.61 -3.96
CA HIS A 456 -4.36 14.48 -3.34
C HIS A 456 -3.91 14.79 -1.91
N ALA A 457 -3.82 16.05 -1.54
CA ALA A 457 -3.27 16.51 -0.27
C ALA A 457 -4.17 17.57 0.38
N PRO A 458 -5.32 17.15 0.96
CA PRO A 458 -6.26 18.06 1.58
C PRO A 458 -5.85 18.37 3.02
N GLY A 459 -5.69 19.65 3.37
CA GLY A 459 -5.35 20.11 4.72
C GLY A 459 -4.02 19.56 5.25
N LEU A 460 -3.18 19.02 4.37
CA LEU A 460 -1.98 18.29 4.78
C LEU A 460 -0.94 19.22 5.41
N PHE A 461 -0.67 20.36 4.78
CA PHE A 461 0.33 21.30 5.27
C PHE A 461 -0.12 22.05 6.51
N SER A 462 -1.42 22.29 6.67
CA SER A 462 -1.99 22.78 7.93
C SER A 462 -1.86 21.75 9.06
N LEU A 463 -2.10 20.46 8.76
CA LEU A 463 -1.95 19.36 9.73
C LEU A 463 -0.49 19.18 10.19
N TYR A 464 0.46 19.29 9.28
CA TYR A 464 1.89 19.13 9.55
C TYR A 464 2.62 20.44 9.88
N LYS A 465 1.88 21.53 10.04
CA LYS A 465 2.45 22.79 10.52
C LYS A 465 3.18 22.56 11.85
N ASP A 466 4.40 23.02 11.95
CA ASP A 466 5.26 22.90 13.14
C ASP A 466 5.62 21.44 13.55
N LYS A 467 5.42 20.47 12.65
CA LYS A 467 5.81 19.06 12.86
C LYS A 467 7.10 18.71 12.12
N CYS A 468 7.19 19.07 10.86
CA CYS A 468 8.39 18.93 10.04
C CYS A 468 8.39 19.93 8.89
N ASN A 469 9.53 19.98 8.17
CA ASN A 469 9.71 20.96 7.12
C ASN A 469 8.82 20.64 5.89
N ALA A 470 8.03 21.62 5.46
CA ALA A 470 7.17 21.49 4.27
C ALA A 470 7.96 21.15 2.99
N GLU A 471 9.23 21.61 2.86
CA GLU A 471 10.09 21.26 1.74
C GLU A 471 10.38 19.75 1.68
N ASP A 472 10.57 19.09 2.83
CA ASP A 472 10.83 17.64 2.89
C ASP A 472 9.60 16.85 2.41
N ILE A 473 8.40 17.27 2.81
CA ILE A 473 7.14 16.66 2.32
C ILE A 473 7.01 16.86 0.81
N LEU A 474 7.31 18.04 0.30
CA LEU A 474 7.22 18.33 -1.13
C LEU A 474 8.27 17.58 -1.97
N LEU A 475 9.50 17.44 -1.44
CA LEU A 475 10.54 16.61 -2.08
C LEU A 475 10.12 15.12 -2.11
N GLU A 476 9.47 14.64 -1.06
CA GLU A 476 8.92 13.29 -1.05
C GLU A 476 7.77 13.12 -2.05
N MET A 477 6.88 14.11 -2.16
CA MET A 477 5.87 14.12 -3.23
C MET A 477 6.52 14.11 -4.61
N ASP A 478 7.58 14.91 -4.84
CA ASP A 478 8.31 14.90 -6.10
C ASP A 478 8.91 13.52 -6.39
N ARG A 479 9.50 12.88 -5.40
CA ARG A 479 10.08 11.54 -5.54
C ARG A 479 9.05 10.51 -6.01
N ILE A 480 7.89 10.46 -5.35
CA ILE A 480 6.87 9.44 -5.62
C ILE A 480 5.97 9.75 -6.83
N LEU A 481 5.85 11.02 -7.21
CA LEU A 481 5.04 11.46 -8.34
C LEU A 481 5.75 11.18 -9.66
N ARG A 482 5.03 10.64 -10.63
CA ARG A 482 5.54 10.46 -11.99
C ARG A 482 5.74 11.82 -12.68
N PRO A 483 6.70 11.92 -13.62
CA PRO A 483 6.70 13.01 -14.57
C PRO A 483 5.33 13.15 -15.24
N GLU A 484 4.89 14.38 -15.47
CA GLU A 484 3.54 14.72 -15.97
C GLU A 484 2.38 14.28 -15.06
N GLY A 485 2.68 13.77 -13.88
CA GLY A 485 1.70 13.54 -12.84
C GLY A 485 1.26 14.85 -12.19
N ALA A 486 0.13 14.82 -11.50
CA ALA A 486 -0.46 16.01 -10.88
C ALA A 486 -0.57 15.88 -9.36
N VAL A 487 -0.58 17.02 -8.68
CA VAL A 487 -0.97 17.13 -7.27
C VAL A 487 -2.15 18.08 -7.16
N ILE A 488 -3.13 17.71 -6.37
CA ILE A 488 -4.24 18.56 -5.95
C ILE A 488 -4.04 18.87 -4.47
N PHE A 489 -3.57 20.08 -4.19
CA PHE A 489 -3.54 20.61 -2.85
C PHE A 489 -4.86 21.31 -2.54
N ARG A 490 -5.37 21.14 -1.35
CA ARG A 490 -6.53 21.86 -0.83
C ARG A 490 -6.25 22.26 0.59
N ASP A 491 -6.12 23.57 0.84
CA ASP A 491 -5.72 24.11 2.15
C ASP A 491 -6.07 25.60 2.22
N GLU A 492 -5.78 26.23 3.34
CA GLU A 492 -5.88 27.68 3.51
C GLU A 492 -4.99 28.41 2.48
N VAL A 493 -5.46 29.56 1.98
CA VAL A 493 -4.79 30.29 0.90
C VAL A 493 -3.34 30.68 1.24
N ASP A 494 -3.07 31.10 2.48
CA ASP A 494 -1.72 31.49 2.93
C ASP A 494 -0.74 30.31 2.92
N VAL A 495 -1.24 29.13 3.27
CA VAL A 495 -0.48 27.87 3.19
C VAL A 495 -0.17 27.52 1.74
N LEU A 496 -1.17 27.63 0.86
CA LEU A 496 -1.02 27.32 -0.56
C LEU A 496 -0.09 28.31 -1.30
N ILE A 497 -0.04 29.57 -0.90
CA ILE A 497 0.92 30.55 -1.43
C ILE A 497 2.36 30.11 -1.13
N LYS A 498 2.63 29.65 0.10
CA LYS A 498 3.96 29.12 0.48
C LYS A 498 4.29 27.84 -0.32
N VAL A 499 3.35 26.90 -0.39
CA VAL A 499 3.52 25.68 -1.19
C VAL A 499 3.81 26.02 -2.66
N LYS A 500 3.02 26.91 -3.27
CA LYS A 500 3.21 27.36 -4.65
C LYS A 500 4.61 27.93 -4.90
N LYS A 501 5.14 28.74 -3.96
CA LYS A 501 6.49 29.30 -4.07
C LYS A 501 7.56 28.20 -4.08
N ILE A 502 7.42 27.17 -3.23
CA ILE A 502 8.39 26.07 -3.14
C ILE A 502 8.34 25.20 -4.40
N VAL A 503 7.16 24.75 -4.83
CA VAL A 503 7.01 23.87 -6.00
C VAL A 503 7.38 24.57 -7.31
N GLY A 504 7.28 25.89 -7.38
CA GLY A 504 7.82 26.66 -8.49
C GLY A 504 9.33 26.49 -8.69
N GLY A 505 10.08 26.30 -7.60
CA GLY A 505 11.50 25.95 -7.63
C GLY A 505 11.79 24.48 -7.94
N MET A 506 10.75 23.63 -7.95
CA MET A 506 10.83 22.17 -8.21
C MET A 506 10.42 21.79 -9.65
N ARG A 507 10.33 22.76 -10.56
CA ARG A 507 9.89 22.56 -11.95
C ARG A 507 8.47 22.00 -12.07
N TRP A 508 7.54 22.55 -11.27
CA TRP A 508 6.13 22.20 -11.37
C TRP A 508 5.32 23.39 -11.91
N ASP A 509 4.45 23.11 -12.86
CA ASP A 509 3.49 24.10 -13.34
C ASP A 509 2.30 24.17 -12.38
N THR A 510 1.88 25.38 -12.02
CA THR A 510 0.88 25.56 -10.95
C THR A 510 -0.29 26.42 -11.39
N LYS A 511 -1.50 26.06 -10.94
CA LYS A 511 -2.72 26.84 -11.12
C LYS A 511 -3.50 26.90 -9.81
N MET A 512 -3.67 28.11 -9.26
CA MET A 512 -4.57 28.36 -8.13
C MET A 512 -6.01 28.47 -8.62
N VAL A 513 -6.94 27.88 -7.87
CA VAL A 513 -8.37 27.84 -8.18
C VAL A 513 -9.15 28.18 -6.92
N ASP A 514 -10.19 28.99 -7.06
CA ASP A 514 -11.08 29.32 -5.95
C ASP A 514 -11.85 28.09 -5.46
N HIS A 515 -12.30 28.19 -4.21
CA HIS A 515 -13.22 27.22 -3.64
C HIS A 515 -14.52 27.17 -4.43
N GLU A 516 -15.17 26.02 -4.54
CA GLU A 516 -16.43 25.83 -5.28
C GLU A 516 -17.62 26.61 -4.72
N ASP A 517 -17.52 27.10 -3.50
CA ASP A 517 -18.52 27.97 -2.86
C ASP A 517 -18.22 29.46 -3.03
N GLY A 518 -17.19 29.80 -3.79
CA GLY A 518 -16.87 31.16 -4.17
C GLY A 518 -15.51 31.66 -3.71
N PRO A 519 -15.08 32.80 -4.24
CA PRO A 519 -13.73 33.34 -4.03
C PRO A 519 -13.47 33.86 -2.62
N LEU A 520 -14.52 34.09 -1.83
CA LEU A 520 -14.39 34.62 -0.45
C LEU A 520 -14.10 33.51 0.58
N VAL A 521 -14.21 32.22 0.20
CA VAL A 521 -13.85 31.11 1.09
C VAL A 521 -12.33 31.07 1.23
N PRO A 522 -11.77 31.07 2.46
CA PRO A 522 -10.32 31.09 2.68
C PRO A 522 -9.61 29.85 2.11
N GLU A 523 -10.25 28.69 2.17
CA GLU A 523 -9.74 27.46 1.56
C GLU A 523 -9.73 27.58 0.04
N LYS A 524 -8.61 27.19 -0.59
CA LYS A 524 -8.42 27.21 -2.04
C LYS A 524 -7.93 25.86 -2.53
N VAL A 525 -7.83 25.74 -3.85
CA VAL A 525 -7.26 24.56 -4.51
C VAL A 525 -6.07 25.00 -5.36
N LEU A 526 -4.91 24.37 -5.15
CA LEU A 526 -3.75 24.53 -5.99
C LEU A 526 -3.54 23.22 -6.76
N ILE A 527 -3.61 23.29 -8.08
CA ILE A 527 -3.27 22.17 -8.96
C ILE A 527 -1.85 22.39 -9.45
N ALA A 528 -0.99 21.40 -9.26
CA ALA A 528 0.39 21.43 -9.71
C ALA A 528 0.69 20.20 -10.57
N VAL A 529 1.45 20.38 -11.65
CA VAL A 529 1.85 19.30 -12.56
C VAL A 529 3.36 19.26 -12.64
N LYS A 530 3.93 18.09 -12.34
CA LYS A 530 5.37 17.88 -12.39
C LYS A 530 5.83 17.80 -13.83
N GLN A 531 6.83 18.64 -14.22
CA GLN A 531 7.43 18.59 -15.54
C GLN A 531 8.31 17.34 -15.70
N TYR A 532 8.39 16.81 -16.93
CA TYR A 532 9.37 15.78 -17.28
C TYR A 532 10.75 16.42 -17.43
N TRP A 533 11.77 15.82 -16.84
CA TRP A 533 13.17 16.22 -17.01
C TRP A 533 14.12 15.04 -16.76
N VAL A 534 15.27 15.05 -17.41
CA VAL A 534 16.38 14.09 -17.26
C VAL A 534 17.70 14.82 -17.05
N ILE A 535 18.70 14.16 -16.47
CA ILE A 535 20.03 14.73 -16.30
C ILE A 535 20.69 14.87 -17.68
N GLY A 536 21.20 16.07 -17.99
CA GLY A 536 21.99 16.33 -19.21
C GLY A 536 21.22 16.94 -20.37
N GLU A 537 19.90 17.09 -20.30
CA GLU A 537 19.13 17.90 -21.24
C GLU A 537 19.03 19.33 -20.70
N ASN A 538 19.79 20.25 -21.28
CA ASN A 538 19.55 21.68 -21.07
C ASN A 538 18.13 21.98 -21.52
N SER A 539 17.28 22.41 -20.62
CA SER A 539 15.98 22.97 -20.97
C SER A 539 16.19 24.22 -21.81
N THR A 540 16.20 24.07 -23.11
CA THR A 540 15.90 25.20 -24.00
C THR A 540 14.41 25.48 -23.80
N SER A 541 14.14 26.47 -22.96
CA SER A 541 12.83 27.10 -22.84
C SER A 541 12.47 27.68 -24.20
N THR A 542 11.46 27.15 -24.83
CA THR A 542 10.63 27.88 -25.78
C THR A 542 9.37 28.37 -25.12
#